data_b7d98deacb035de87e1f56eb42d23738
#
_entry.id   b7d98deacb035de87e1f56eb42d23738
#
_cell.length_a   1.000
_cell.length_b   1.000
_cell.length_c   1.000
_cell.angle_alpha   90.00
_cell.angle_beta   90.00
_cell.angle_gamma   90.00
#
_symmetry.space_group_name_H-M   'P 1'
#
loop_
_entity.id
_entity.type
_entity.pdbx_description
1 polymer ?
#
loop_
_entity_poly.entity_id
_entity_poly.type
_entity_poly.pdbx_seq_one_letter_code
_entity_poly.pdbx_strand_id
1 'polypeptide(L)'
;MAHRFKVREIAQQSGLSEATVDRVLNDRPGVRAATRAEVLHAIDDLEKQQSQLRLNGRRFLLDVVMQTPQRFSDAFRAAVEAELPAFAPAMLRARFHLWESGATDQMVETLARIKGSHGVVLKAQDEPEVAEAVDRLVANGVPVVTYATDVPASARCAYVGIDNHGAGVTAAYLMDHGSVRGPATC
;
A
#
# COMPACT_ATOMS: atom_id res chain seq x y z
N MET A 1 -7.66 -0.18 31.53
CA MET A 1 -7.48 -1.04 30.34
C MET A 1 -6.06 -1.60 30.36
N ALA A 2 -5.86 -2.89 30.03
CA ALA A 2 -4.50 -3.43 29.92
C ALA A 2 -3.84 -2.83 28.67
N HIS A 3 -2.80 -2.04 28.86
CA HIS A 3 -2.01 -1.51 27.74
C HIS A 3 -1.11 -2.62 27.17
N ARG A 4 -0.77 -2.53 25.87
CA ARG A 4 0.04 -3.52 25.16
C ARG A 4 1.45 -3.68 25.77
N PHE A 5 2.02 -2.59 26.26
CA PHE A 5 3.32 -2.55 26.93
C PHE A 5 3.14 -2.41 28.45
N LYS A 6 4.07 -2.97 29.22
CA LYS A 6 4.07 -2.80 30.68
C LYS A 6 4.44 -1.36 31.04
N VAL A 7 3.87 -0.85 32.11
CA VAL A 7 4.18 0.52 32.64
C VAL A 7 5.68 0.73 32.78
N ARG A 8 6.41 -0.28 33.24
CA ARG A 8 7.86 -0.25 33.39
C ARG A 8 8.60 -0.05 32.07
N GLU A 9 8.16 -0.69 30.98
CA GLU A 9 8.77 -0.55 29.65
C GLU A 9 8.59 0.87 29.12
N ILE A 10 7.39 1.43 29.27
CA ILE A 10 7.08 2.80 28.86
C ILE A 10 7.87 3.80 29.72
N ALA A 11 7.97 3.56 31.04
CA ALA A 11 8.75 4.40 31.95
C ALA A 11 10.24 4.44 31.59
N GLN A 12 10.80 3.28 31.26
CA GLN A 12 12.19 3.14 30.82
C GLN A 12 12.44 3.85 29.48
N GLN A 13 11.52 3.74 28.52
CA GLN A 13 11.60 4.38 27.21
C GLN A 13 11.44 5.90 27.28
N SER A 14 10.51 6.39 28.12
CA SER A 14 10.23 7.82 28.28
C SER A 14 11.18 8.56 29.25
N GLY A 15 11.97 7.82 30.04
CA GLY A 15 12.79 8.40 31.09
C GLY A 15 11.98 8.93 32.31
N LEU A 16 10.70 8.58 32.40
CA LEU A 16 9.79 9.00 33.45
C LEU A 16 9.61 7.93 34.52
N SER A 17 9.09 8.31 35.71
CA SER A 17 8.74 7.33 36.74
C SER A 17 7.54 6.49 36.35
N GLU A 18 7.48 5.23 36.81
CA GLU A 18 6.33 4.34 36.58
C GLU A 18 5.02 4.94 37.12
N ALA A 19 5.10 5.71 38.24
CA ALA A 19 3.94 6.39 38.79
C ALA A 19 3.42 7.52 37.87
N THR A 20 4.32 8.21 37.14
CA THR A 20 3.93 9.24 36.18
C THR A 20 3.29 8.60 34.95
N VAL A 21 3.87 7.52 34.42
CA VAL A 21 3.33 6.76 33.29
C VAL A 21 1.94 6.19 33.65
N ASP A 22 1.78 5.59 34.83
CA ASP A 22 0.49 5.05 35.29
C ASP A 22 -0.60 6.15 35.34
N ARG A 23 -0.23 7.36 35.83
CA ARG A 23 -1.17 8.50 35.82
C ARG A 23 -1.60 8.90 34.40
N VAL A 24 -0.67 8.91 33.45
CA VAL A 24 -0.98 9.23 32.04
C VAL A 24 -1.88 8.18 31.42
N LEU A 25 -1.55 6.90 31.57
CA LEU A 25 -2.30 5.79 30.98
C LEU A 25 -3.72 5.66 31.53
N ASN A 26 -3.92 6.03 32.80
CA ASN A 26 -5.22 6.03 33.47
C ASN A 26 -5.92 7.39 33.48
N ASP A 27 -5.44 8.35 32.69
CA ASP A 27 -6.01 9.69 32.50
C ASP A 27 -6.24 10.44 33.82
N ARG A 28 -5.34 10.25 34.81
CA ARG A 28 -5.45 10.90 36.12
C ARG A 28 -5.05 12.37 36.02
N PRO A 29 -5.71 13.25 36.80
CA PRO A 29 -5.42 14.68 36.78
C PRO A 29 -4.02 15.00 37.33
N GLY A 30 -3.51 16.20 36.98
CA GLY A 30 -2.24 16.71 37.49
C GLY A 30 -1.01 16.34 36.63
N VAL A 31 -1.20 15.80 35.43
CA VAL A 31 -0.10 15.54 34.46
C VAL A 31 -0.05 16.68 33.45
N ARG A 32 1.14 17.25 33.24
CA ARG A 32 1.36 18.30 32.22
C ARG A 32 1.19 17.74 30.82
N ALA A 33 0.72 18.58 29.89
CA ALA A 33 0.54 18.17 28.48
C ALA A 33 1.85 17.67 27.85
N ALA A 34 2.99 18.30 28.14
CA ALA A 34 4.30 17.86 27.67
C ALA A 34 4.64 16.42 28.13
N THR A 35 4.43 16.14 29.43
CA THR A 35 4.69 14.80 29.99
C THR A 35 3.76 13.72 29.38
N ARG A 36 2.51 14.09 29.07
CA ARG A 36 1.59 13.20 28.34
C ARG A 36 2.12 12.91 26.93
N ALA A 37 2.61 13.93 26.21
CA ALA A 37 3.18 13.78 24.89
C ALA A 37 4.43 12.87 24.91
N GLU A 38 5.31 13.01 25.92
CA GLU A 38 6.49 12.15 26.11
C GLU A 38 6.12 10.67 26.30
N VAL A 39 5.08 10.37 27.09
CA VAL A 39 4.61 8.99 27.27
C VAL A 39 4.04 8.42 25.98
N LEU A 40 3.24 9.20 25.23
CA LEU A 40 2.66 8.76 23.96
C LEU A 40 3.75 8.51 22.90
N HIS A 41 4.77 9.39 22.85
CA HIS A 41 5.91 9.20 21.97
C HIS A 41 6.71 7.94 22.32
N ALA A 42 6.94 7.67 23.60
CA ALA A 42 7.61 6.45 24.04
C ALA A 42 6.84 5.17 23.68
N ILE A 43 5.51 5.22 23.71
CA ILE A 43 4.66 4.10 23.26
C ILE A 43 4.83 3.87 21.75
N ASP A 44 4.77 4.92 20.94
CA ASP A 44 4.96 4.86 19.49
C ASP A 44 6.34 4.29 19.12
N ASP A 45 7.39 4.71 19.83
CA ASP A 45 8.74 4.17 19.66
C ASP A 45 8.85 2.68 20.01
N LEU A 46 8.22 2.25 21.11
CA LEU A 46 8.18 0.83 21.48
C LEU A 46 7.41 0.00 20.44
N GLU A 47 6.33 0.53 19.88
CA GLU A 47 5.59 -0.13 18.80
C GLU A 47 6.43 -0.27 17.52
N LYS A 48 7.17 0.77 17.14
CA LYS A 48 8.11 0.73 16.01
C LYS A 48 9.21 -0.30 16.24
N GLN A 49 9.85 -0.28 17.41
CA GLN A 49 10.90 -1.24 17.76
C GLN A 49 10.37 -2.69 17.74
N GLN A 50 9.20 -2.94 18.31
CA GLN A 50 8.59 -4.28 18.30
C GLN A 50 8.23 -4.73 16.88
N SER A 51 7.76 -3.81 16.03
CA SER A 51 7.46 -4.11 14.63
C SER A 51 8.74 -4.44 13.84
N GLN A 52 9.82 -3.68 14.07
CA GLN A 52 11.13 -3.97 13.46
C GLN A 52 11.68 -5.32 13.89
N LEU A 53 11.57 -5.67 15.17
CA LEU A 53 12.00 -7.00 15.67
C LEU A 53 11.21 -8.15 15.03
N ARG A 54 9.91 -7.96 14.80
CA ARG A 54 9.05 -8.96 14.14
C ARG A 54 9.38 -9.13 12.67
N LEU A 55 9.87 -8.07 12.01
CA LEU A 55 10.22 -8.07 10.59
C LEU A 55 11.67 -8.48 10.36
N ASN A 56 12.51 -8.50 11.40
CA ASN A 56 13.93 -8.79 11.28
C ASN A 56 14.17 -10.19 10.68
N GLY A 57 14.88 -10.23 9.56
CA GLY A 57 15.18 -11.45 8.82
C GLY A 57 14.01 -12.08 8.06
N ARG A 58 12.79 -11.51 8.11
CA ARG A 58 11.67 -12.01 7.30
C ARG A 58 11.86 -11.64 5.84
N ARG A 59 11.58 -12.62 4.98
CA ARG A 59 11.64 -12.44 3.53
C ARG A 59 10.23 -12.39 2.97
N PHE A 60 9.96 -11.38 2.15
CA PHE A 60 8.70 -11.24 1.44
C PHE A 60 8.97 -11.26 -0.06
N LEU A 61 8.11 -11.96 -0.78
CA LEU A 61 8.10 -11.99 -2.23
C LEU A 61 6.83 -11.30 -2.71
N LEU A 62 6.98 -10.29 -3.55
CA LEU A 62 5.89 -9.60 -4.22
C LEU A 62 5.91 -9.95 -5.69
N ASP A 63 4.76 -10.24 -6.25
CA ASP A 63 4.60 -10.35 -7.70
C ASP A 63 4.04 -9.05 -8.27
N VAL A 64 4.70 -8.52 -9.29
CA VAL A 64 4.25 -7.37 -10.06
C VAL A 64 3.77 -7.87 -11.40
N VAL A 65 2.48 -7.79 -11.65
CA VAL A 65 1.83 -8.31 -12.86
C VAL A 65 1.23 -7.14 -13.63
N MET A 66 1.76 -6.83 -14.81
CA MET A 66 1.33 -5.66 -15.57
C MET A 66 1.30 -5.91 -17.07
N GLN A 67 0.18 -5.54 -17.68
CA GLN A 67 0.09 -5.34 -19.11
C GLN A 67 0.17 -3.84 -19.40
N THR A 68 1.29 -3.39 -19.99
CA THR A 68 1.55 -1.96 -20.16
C THR A 68 2.72 -1.75 -21.12
N PRO A 69 2.81 -0.60 -21.81
CA PRO A 69 3.96 -0.28 -22.67
C PRO A 69 5.29 -0.42 -21.93
N GLN A 70 6.32 -0.91 -22.62
CA GLN A 70 7.63 -1.21 -22.05
C GLN A 70 8.22 -0.03 -21.27
N ARG A 71 8.11 1.19 -21.83
CA ARG A 71 8.63 2.40 -21.14
C ARG A 71 8.03 2.60 -19.75
N PHE A 72 6.74 2.28 -19.59
CA PHE A 72 6.07 2.38 -18.28
C PHE A 72 6.55 1.27 -17.34
N SER A 73 6.65 0.04 -17.84
CA SER A 73 7.09 -1.09 -17.02
C SER A 73 8.54 -0.95 -16.57
N ASP A 74 9.43 -0.40 -17.42
CA ASP A 74 10.82 -0.15 -17.06
C ASP A 74 10.94 0.93 -15.98
N ALA A 75 10.20 2.04 -16.12
CA ALA A 75 10.16 3.09 -15.11
C ALA A 75 9.59 2.58 -13.77
N PHE A 76 8.51 1.80 -13.82
CA PHE A 76 7.91 1.21 -12.62
C PHE A 76 8.86 0.21 -11.94
N ARG A 77 9.50 -0.67 -12.71
CA ARG A 77 10.50 -1.60 -12.18
C ARG A 77 11.63 -0.86 -11.49
N ALA A 78 12.22 0.14 -12.14
CA ALA A 78 13.30 0.93 -11.56
C ALA A 78 12.89 1.62 -10.26
N ALA A 79 11.67 2.19 -10.20
CA ALA A 79 11.13 2.80 -9.00
C ALA A 79 10.95 1.78 -7.86
N VAL A 80 10.36 0.62 -8.15
CA VAL A 80 10.20 -0.45 -7.15
C VAL A 80 11.55 -0.91 -6.61
N GLU A 81 12.52 -1.20 -7.50
CA GLU A 81 13.85 -1.68 -7.11
C GLU A 81 14.61 -0.64 -6.25
N ALA A 82 14.42 0.65 -6.52
CA ALA A 82 15.02 1.72 -5.73
C ALA A 82 14.45 1.80 -4.31
N GLU A 83 13.16 1.51 -4.15
CA GLU A 83 12.47 1.61 -2.85
C GLU A 83 12.57 0.33 -1.99
N LEU A 84 12.89 -0.83 -2.58
CA LEU A 84 12.98 -2.09 -1.82
C LEU A 84 13.89 -2.02 -0.59
N PRO A 85 15.06 -1.35 -0.61
CA PRO A 85 15.95 -1.25 0.56
C PRO A 85 15.34 -0.46 1.72
N ALA A 86 14.39 0.44 1.47
CA ALA A 86 13.73 1.26 2.50
C ALA A 86 12.87 0.43 3.48
N PHE A 87 12.55 -0.82 3.12
CA PHE A 87 11.76 -1.73 3.96
C PHE A 87 12.60 -2.50 5.00
N ALA A 88 13.89 -2.18 5.15
CA ALA A 88 14.70 -2.79 6.20
C ALA A 88 14.00 -2.62 7.59
N PRO A 89 14.07 -3.65 8.45
CA PRO A 89 14.88 -4.87 8.39
C PRO A 89 14.23 -6.05 7.66
N ALA A 90 13.08 -5.88 7.03
CA ALA A 90 12.49 -6.91 6.17
C ALA A 90 13.22 -6.96 4.81
N MET A 91 13.38 -8.16 4.27
CA MET A 91 13.92 -8.35 2.92
C MET A 91 12.76 -8.50 1.94
N LEU A 92 12.49 -7.48 1.15
CA LEU A 92 11.52 -7.56 0.07
C LEU A 92 12.22 -7.93 -1.25
N ARG A 93 11.59 -8.83 -2.00
CA ARG A 93 11.99 -9.18 -3.37
C ARG A 93 10.77 -9.00 -4.27
N ALA A 94 10.98 -8.42 -5.44
CA ALA A 94 9.95 -8.30 -6.47
C ALA A 94 10.22 -9.29 -7.61
N ARG A 95 9.16 -9.94 -8.08
CA ARG A 95 9.15 -10.80 -9.25
C ARG A 95 8.23 -10.15 -10.28
N PHE A 96 8.76 -9.84 -11.46
CA PHE A 96 8.07 -9.05 -12.46
C PHE A 96 7.56 -9.93 -13.60
N HIS A 97 6.27 -9.81 -13.89
CA HIS A 97 5.54 -10.41 -15.00
C HIS A 97 5.00 -9.27 -15.86
N LEU A 98 5.76 -8.85 -16.85
CA LEU A 98 5.52 -7.63 -17.62
C LEU A 98 5.41 -7.96 -19.11
N TRP A 99 4.39 -7.44 -19.78
CA TRP A 99 4.20 -7.55 -21.23
C TRP A 99 3.42 -6.35 -21.78
N GLU A 100 3.60 -6.03 -23.07
CA GLU A 100 2.97 -4.85 -23.68
C GLU A 100 1.54 -5.12 -24.12
N SER A 101 1.31 -6.28 -24.73
CA SER A 101 0.01 -6.65 -25.27
C SER A 101 -0.25 -8.14 -25.06
N GLY A 102 -1.49 -8.49 -24.88
CA GLY A 102 -1.91 -9.87 -24.66
C GLY A 102 -3.41 -9.96 -24.43
N ALA A 103 -3.95 -11.17 -24.54
CA ALA A 103 -5.34 -11.43 -24.22
C ALA A 103 -5.55 -11.49 -22.70
N THR A 104 -6.78 -11.31 -22.26
CA THR A 104 -7.20 -11.44 -20.86
C THR A 104 -6.83 -12.81 -20.29
N ASP A 105 -6.91 -13.85 -21.10
CA ASP A 105 -6.50 -15.22 -20.72
C ASP A 105 -5.05 -15.30 -20.23
N GLN A 106 -4.12 -14.58 -20.86
CA GLN A 106 -2.72 -14.53 -20.43
C GLN A 106 -2.58 -13.92 -19.03
N MET A 107 -3.36 -12.88 -18.74
CA MET A 107 -3.42 -12.25 -17.43
C MET A 107 -3.93 -13.25 -16.39
N VAL A 108 -5.07 -13.84 -16.65
CA VAL A 108 -5.71 -14.86 -15.77
C VAL A 108 -4.78 -16.04 -15.51
N GLU A 109 -4.14 -16.56 -16.56
CA GLU A 109 -3.19 -17.66 -16.47
C GLU A 109 -1.96 -17.30 -15.62
N THR A 110 -1.45 -16.08 -15.80
CA THR A 110 -0.32 -15.57 -15.00
C THR A 110 -0.70 -15.49 -13.53
N LEU A 111 -1.87 -14.90 -13.20
CA LEU A 111 -2.36 -14.83 -11.83
C LEU A 111 -2.56 -16.21 -11.21
N ALA A 112 -3.08 -17.19 -11.97
CA ALA A 112 -3.29 -18.56 -11.52
C ALA A 112 -1.98 -19.32 -11.21
N ARG A 113 -0.88 -18.93 -11.85
CA ARG A 113 0.45 -19.54 -11.64
C ARG A 113 1.22 -18.95 -10.46
N ILE A 114 0.77 -17.86 -9.86
CA ILE A 114 1.43 -17.23 -8.71
C ILE A 114 1.42 -18.20 -7.53
N LYS A 115 2.62 -18.52 -7.04
CA LYS A 115 2.83 -19.39 -5.85
C LYS A 115 3.89 -18.79 -4.94
N GLY A 116 3.68 -18.92 -3.64
CA GLY A 116 4.62 -18.46 -2.62
C GLY A 116 4.77 -16.95 -2.55
N SER A 117 3.85 -16.20 -3.15
CA SER A 117 3.78 -14.74 -3.06
C SER A 117 3.20 -14.30 -1.71
N HIS A 118 3.65 -13.16 -1.23
CA HIS A 118 3.11 -12.50 -0.04
C HIS A 118 2.21 -11.32 -0.41
N GLY A 119 2.13 -10.97 -1.69
CA GLY A 119 1.26 -9.95 -2.24
C GLY A 119 1.47 -9.76 -3.73
N VAL A 120 0.45 -9.20 -4.38
CA VAL A 120 0.47 -8.92 -5.82
C VAL A 120 0.18 -7.44 -6.04
N VAL A 121 1.00 -6.80 -6.88
CA VAL A 121 0.70 -5.50 -7.48
C VAL A 121 0.23 -5.75 -8.90
N LEU A 122 -1.00 -5.39 -9.20
CA LEU A 122 -1.69 -5.71 -10.44
C LEU A 122 -2.04 -4.45 -11.23
N LYS A 123 -1.64 -4.40 -12.51
CA LYS A 123 -2.19 -3.48 -13.50
C LYS A 123 -2.82 -4.27 -14.62
N ALA A 124 -4.14 -4.27 -14.67
CA ALA A 124 -4.93 -5.05 -15.62
C ALA A 124 -6.14 -4.25 -16.10
N GLN A 125 -6.82 -4.75 -17.12
CA GLN A 125 -8.13 -4.26 -17.52
C GLN A 125 -9.19 -4.73 -16.52
N ASP A 126 -10.28 -3.96 -16.39
CA ASP A 126 -11.43 -4.32 -15.56
C ASP A 126 -12.31 -5.32 -16.31
N GLU A 127 -11.97 -6.59 -16.20
CA GLU A 127 -12.64 -7.71 -16.85
C GLU A 127 -13.12 -8.70 -15.79
N PRO A 128 -14.31 -9.30 -15.93
CA PRO A 128 -14.86 -10.25 -14.95
C PRO A 128 -13.91 -11.42 -14.62
N GLU A 129 -13.23 -11.96 -15.62
CA GLU A 129 -12.29 -13.07 -15.47
C GLU A 129 -11.06 -12.67 -14.65
N VAL A 130 -10.62 -11.42 -14.77
CA VAL A 130 -9.54 -10.85 -13.95
C VAL A 130 -10.02 -10.67 -12.52
N ALA A 131 -11.23 -10.15 -12.31
CA ALA A 131 -11.82 -10.01 -10.98
C ALA A 131 -11.90 -11.38 -10.26
N GLU A 132 -12.39 -12.42 -10.93
CA GLU A 132 -12.41 -13.77 -10.38
C GLU A 132 -11.01 -14.33 -10.06
N ALA A 133 -10.01 -14.01 -10.90
CA ALA A 133 -8.64 -14.44 -10.65
C ALA A 133 -8.05 -13.74 -9.41
N VAL A 134 -8.35 -12.45 -9.21
CA VAL A 134 -8.00 -11.69 -7.99
C VAL A 134 -8.68 -12.30 -6.77
N ASP A 135 -9.98 -12.61 -6.86
CA ASP A 135 -10.74 -13.21 -5.75
C ASP A 135 -10.13 -14.55 -5.31
N ARG A 136 -9.71 -15.37 -6.27
CA ARG A 136 -9.00 -16.64 -5.97
C ARG A 136 -7.68 -16.43 -5.25
N LEU A 137 -6.89 -15.41 -5.63
CA LEU A 137 -5.63 -15.08 -4.94
C LEU A 137 -5.90 -14.63 -3.51
N VAL A 138 -6.86 -13.73 -3.32
CA VAL A 138 -7.22 -13.22 -1.99
C VAL A 138 -7.77 -14.33 -1.10
N ALA A 139 -8.63 -15.20 -1.62
CA ALA A 139 -9.14 -16.38 -0.90
C ALA A 139 -8.02 -17.34 -0.47
N ASN A 140 -6.91 -17.40 -1.23
CA ASN A 140 -5.71 -18.17 -0.88
C ASN A 140 -4.73 -17.38 0.04
N GLY A 141 -5.14 -16.25 0.58
CA GLY A 141 -4.36 -15.45 1.52
C GLY A 141 -3.26 -14.57 0.86
N VAL A 142 -3.33 -14.37 -0.45
CA VAL A 142 -2.42 -13.48 -1.18
C VAL A 142 -3.12 -12.14 -1.46
N PRO A 143 -2.82 -11.08 -0.71
CA PRO A 143 -3.44 -9.77 -0.92
C PRO A 143 -3.07 -9.19 -2.28
N VAL A 144 -4.03 -8.53 -2.93
CA VAL A 144 -3.84 -7.88 -4.23
C VAL A 144 -4.08 -6.38 -4.09
N VAL A 145 -3.14 -5.59 -4.60
CA VAL A 145 -3.27 -4.14 -4.77
C VAL A 145 -3.31 -3.85 -6.25
N THR A 146 -4.34 -3.14 -6.72
CA THR A 146 -4.39 -2.65 -8.10
C THR A 146 -3.65 -1.32 -8.24
N TYR A 147 -3.00 -1.10 -9.37
CA TYR A 147 -2.17 0.07 -9.63
C TYR A 147 -2.48 0.70 -10.98
N ALA A 148 -2.67 2.00 -11.02
CA ALA A 148 -2.99 2.85 -12.18
C ALA A 148 -4.33 2.54 -12.86
N THR A 149 -4.67 1.28 -13.07
CA THR A 149 -6.01 0.79 -13.45
C THR A 149 -6.60 -0.01 -12.31
N ASP A 150 -7.91 -0.01 -12.18
CA ASP A 150 -8.59 -0.67 -11.08
C ASP A 150 -9.47 -1.84 -11.56
N VAL A 151 -9.75 -2.77 -10.67
CA VAL A 151 -10.69 -3.88 -10.83
C VAL A 151 -11.66 -3.84 -9.63
N PRO A 152 -12.60 -2.89 -9.61
CA PRO A 152 -13.39 -2.56 -8.42
C PRO A 152 -14.35 -3.68 -7.98
N ALA A 153 -14.75 -4.54 -8.91
CA ALA A 153 -15.63 -5.69 -8.62
C ALA A 153 -14.91 -6.85 -7.90
N SER A 154 -13.59 -6.76 -7.70
CA SER A 154 -12.79 -7.82 -7.08
C SER A 154 -12.57 -7.60 -5.58
N ALA A 155 -12.12 -8.66 -4.88
CA ALA A 155 -11.74 -8.63 -3.47
C ALA A 155 -10.34 -8.00 -3.22
N ARG A 156 -9.83 -7.18 -4.12
CA ARG A 156 -8.57 -6.46 -3.92
C ARG A 156 -8.55 -5.69 -2.61
N CYS A 157 -7.42 -5.60 -1.95
CA CYS A 157 -7.32 -4.91 -0.67
C CYS A 157 -7.17 -3.37 -0.79
N ALA A 158 -6.61 -2.88 -1.92
CA ALA A 158 -6.46 -1.45 -2.17
C ALA A 158 -6.28 -1.15 -3.66
N TYR A 159 -6.54 0.11 -4.02
CA TYR A 159 -6.20 0.71 -5.30
C TYR A 159 -5.22 1.86 -5.07
N VAL A 160 -4.19 1.92 -5.90
CA VAL A 160 -3.21 3.00 -5.94
C VAL A 160 -3.21 3.62 -7.34
N GLY A 161 -3.72 4.83 -7.45
CA GLY A 161 -3.84 5.52 -8.73
C GLY A 161 -4.64 6.83 -8.57
N ILE A 162 -4.97 7.43 -9.71
CA ILE A 162 -5.85 8.61 -9.76
C ILE A 162 -7.31 8.16 -9.90
N ASP A 163 -8.24 9.03 -9.57
CA ASP A 163 -9.64 8.86 -9.95
C ASP A 163 -9.77 9.03 -11.47
N ASN A 164 -9.68 7.90 -12.19
CA ASN A 164 -9.75 7.89 -13.66
C ASN A 164 -11.11 8.36 -14.18
N HIS A 165 -12.20 8.14 -13.43
CA HIS A 165 -13.52 8.62 -13.79
C HIS A 165 -13.59 10.15 -13.67
N GLY A 166 -13.19 10.71 -12.54
CA GLY A 166 -13.14 12.16 -12.33
C GLY A 166 -12.19 12.86 -13.29
N ALA A 167 -11.04 12.24 -13.61
CA ALA A 167 -10.12 12.74 -14.63
C ALA A 167 -10.77 12.76 -16.03
N GLY A 168 -11.51 11.72 -16.40
CA GLY A 168 -12.26 11.65 -17.65
C GLY A 168 -13.35 12.70 -17.74
N VAL A 169 -14.14 12.91 -16.68
CA VAL A 169 -15.14 13.97 -16.59
C VAL A 169 -14.49 15.36 -16.77
N THR A 170 -13.38 15.59 -16.08
CA THR A 170 -12.63 16.85 -16.20
C THR A 170 -12.12 17.08 -17.64
N ALA A 171 -11.58 16.05 -18.26
CA ALA A 171 -11.11 16.13 -19.65
C ALA A 171 -12.26 16.44 -20.61
N ALA A 172 -13.41 15.76 -20.48
CA ALA A 172 -14.60 16.01 -21.28
C ALA A 172 -15.09 17.46 -21.12
N TYR A 173 -15.14 17.95 -19.87
CA TYR A 173 -15.51 19.34 -19.58
C TYR A 173 -14.57 20.34 -20.26
N LEU A 174 -13.25 20.12 -20.17
CA LEU A 174 -12.26 21.01 -20.80
C LEU A 174 -12.34 20.98 -22.32
N MET A 175 -12.61 19.82 -22.93
CA MET A 175 -12.78 19.69 -24.37
C MET A 175 -14.05 20.42 -24.86
N ASP A 176 -15.16 20.32 -24.11
CA ASP A 176 -16.41 20.98 -24.45
C ASP A 176 -16.31 22.50 -24.32
N HIS A 177 -15.69 23.00 -23.25
CA HIS A 177 -15.55 24.43 -22.96
C HIS A 177 -14.28 25.05 -23.53
N GLY A 178 -13.26 24.25 -23.85
CA GLY A 178 -11.99 24.68 -24.45
C GLY A 178 -12.01 24.77 -25.97
N SER A 179 -13.12 24.39 -26.63
CA SER A 179 -13.32 24.62 -28.06
C SER A 179 -13.47 26.12 -28.30
N VAL A 180 -12.34 26.83 -28.36
CA VAL A 180 -12.32 28.19 -28.91
C VAL A 180 -12.91 28.11 -30.31
N ARG A 181 -14.12 28.60 -30.49
CA ARG A 181 -14.67 28.90 -31.80
C ARG A 181 -13.68 29.84 -32.48
N GLY A 182 -12.82 29.29 -33.32
CA GLY A 182 -12.04 30.09 -34.23
C GLY A 182 -13.00 31.00 -34.99
N PRO A 183 -12.62 32.26 -35.32
CA PRO A 183 -13.47 33.12 -36.07
C PRO A 183 -13.78 32.43 -37.42
N ALA A 184 -15.07 32.27 -37.69
CA ALA A 184 -15.52 31.86 -39.03
C ALA A 184 -14.98 32.90 -40.03
N THR A 185 -13.94 32.55 -40.74
CA THR A 185 -13.52 33.35 -41.90
C THR A 185 -14.57 33.17 -42.99
N CYS A 186 -15.32 34.26 -43.23
CA CYS A 186 -16.15 34.42 -44.41
C CYS A 186 -15.28 34.49 -45.66
#